data_48716cc4626f3f53eb58af2cfe3cc092
#
_entry.id   48716cc4626f3f53eb58af2cfe3cc092
#
_cell.length_a   1.000
_cell.length_b   1.000
_cell.length_c   1.000
_cell.angle_alpha   90.00
_cell.angle_beta   90.00
_cell.angle_gamma   90.00
#
_symmetry.space_group_name_H-M   'P 1'
#
loop_
_entity.id
_entity.type
_entity.pdbx_description
1 polymer ?
#
loop_
_entity_poly.entity_id
_entity_poly.type
_entity_poly.pdbx_seq_one_letter_code
_entity_poly.pdbx_strand_id
1 'polypeptide(L)'
;FPELGLSSYAIEDLLLQDALLDEVEGSLARVVEASKKLFPVLIVGAPLRLAGRLYNCAIVIHRGAVLGVVPKTYLPNYREFYEKRHFVSGANIVENTITLAGQDAPFGTDLLFRSGGTVGVTFHVEICEDIWVPVPPSSHAALAGAEVLVNLSASNITIGKAEARRLLCGSQSARAIAAYAYSASGPGESTTDLAWDGHAAIYECGDQLAE
;
A
#
# COMPACT_ATOMS: atom_id res chain seq x y z
N PHE A 1 -0.21 -7.26 -2.83
CA PHE A 1 -1.27 -6.92 -3.79
C PHE A 1 -1.16 -5.44 -4.14
N PRO A 2 -1.76 -4.96 -5.27
CA PRO A 2 -1.68 -3.56 -5.66
C PRO A 2 -2.50 -2.62 -4.75
N GLU A 3 -2.25 -1.33 -4.92
CA GLU A 3 -3.01 -0.24 -4.30
C GLU A 3 -4.51 -0.36 -4.65
N LEU A 4 -5.39 -0.15 -3.66
CA LEU A 4 -6.85 -0.25 -3.78
C LEU A 4 -7.36 -1.56 -4.42
N GLY A 5 -6.59 -2.64 -4.32
CA GLY A 5 -6.87 -3.92 -5.00
C GLY A 5 -8.18 -4.59 -4.61
N LEU A 6 -8.80 -4.22 -3.48
CA LEU A 6 -10.12 -4.73 -3.08
C LEU A 6 -11.29 -3.95 -3.67
N SER A 7 -11.07 -2.74 -4.18
CA SER A 7 -12.11 -1.91 -4.79
C SER A 7 -11.90 -1.64 -6.27
N SER A 8 -10.71 -1.79 -6.79
CA SER A 8 -10.14 -1.14 -7.96
C SER A 8 -9.73 0.31 -7.71
N TYR A 9 -8.75 0.81 -8.49
CA TYR A 9 -8.24 2.17 -8.37
C TYR A 9 -9.03 3.16 -9.23
N ALA A 10 -9.23 2.85 -10.52
CA ALA A 10 -9.83 3.76 -11.50
C ALA A 10 -11.35 3.59 -11.53
N ILE A 11 -12.03 3.92 -10.43
CA ILE A 11 -13.48 3.81 -10.26
C ILE A 11 -14.14 5.15 -9.90
N GLU A 12 -13.36 6.22 -9.90
CA GLU A 12 -13.81 7.61 -9.75
C GLU A 12 -14.73 7.82 -8.54
N ASP A 13 -15.85 8.52 -8.74
CA ASP A 13 -16.80 8.87 -7.67
C ASP A 13 -17.55 7.67 -7.08
N LEU A 14 -17.37 6.45 -7.62
CA LEU A 14 -17.84 5.25 -6.95
C LEU A 14 -17.17 5.07 -5.58
N LEU A 15 -15.95 5.59 -5.39
CA LEU A 15 -15.27 5.64 -4.09
C LEU A 15 -16.05 6.40 -3.00
N LEU A 16 -17.02 7.24 -3.39
CA LEU A 16 -17.88 7.99 -2.47
C LEU A 16 -19.22 7.29 -2.18
N GLN A 17 -19.44 6.09 -2.76
CA GLN A 17 -20.67 5.34 -2.57
C GLN A 17 -20.57 4.42 -1.35
N ASP A 18 -21.45 4.57 -0.38
CA ASP A 18 -21.49 3.73 0.81
C ASP A 18 -21.61 2.24 0.47
N ALA A 19 -22.44 1.89 -0.53
CA ALA A 19 -22.61 0.51 -0.96
C ALA A 19 -21.27 -0.15 -1.41
N LEU A 20 -20.39 0.59 -2.11
CA LEU A 20 -19.08 0.11 -2.47
C LEU A 20 -18.20 -0.08 -1.23
N LEU A 21 -18.17 0.91 -0.35
CA LEU A 21 -17.31 0.89 0.84
C LEU A 21 -17.73 -0.22 1.81
N ASP A 22 -19.04 -0.46 1.96
CA ASP A 22 -19.57 -1.56 2.78
C ASP A 22 -19.18 -2.93 2.19
N GLU A 23 -19.23 -3.10 0.86
CA GLU A 23 -18.80 -4.34 0.20
C GLU A 23 -17.28 -4.55 0.30
N VAL A 24 -16.49 -3.48 0.25
CA VAL A 24 -15.04 -3.53 0.48
C VAL A 24 -14.73 -4.01 1.90
N GLU A 25 -15.40 -3.49 2.91
CA GLU A 25 -15.25 -3.95 4.29
C GLU A 25 -15.66 -5.42 4.45
N GLY A 26 -16.77 -5.84 3.82
CA GLY A 26 -17.19 -7.23 3.76
C GLY A 26 -16.19 -8.15 3.07
N SER A 27 -15.60 -7.69 1.96
CA SER A 27 -14.55 -8.41 1.24
C SER A 27 -13.27 -8.54 2.08
N LEU A 28 -12.89 -7.48 2.77
CA LEU A 28 -11.75 -7.48 3.69
C LEU A 28 -11.96 -8.52 4.80
N ALA A 29 -13.16 -8.58 5.39
CA ALA A 29 -13.47 -9.56 6.42
C ALA A 29 -13.34 -11.00 5.89
N ARG A 30 -13.76 -11.27 4.63
CA ARG A 30 -13.55 -12.59 3.97
C ARG A 30 -12.06 -12.91 3.78
N VAL A 31 -11.23 -11.93 3.40
CA VAL A 31 -9.77 -12.11 3.26
C VAL A 31 -9.13 -12.40 4.62
N VAL A 32 -9.50 -11.67 5.66
CA VAL A 32 -9.04 -11.90 7.04
C VAL A 32 -9.38 -13.33 7.48
N GLU A 33 -10.61 -13.78 7.28
CA GLU A 33 -11.04 -15.14 7.64
C GLU A 33 -10.27 -16.21 6.85
N ALA A 34 -10.11 -16.02 5.54
CA ALA A 34 -9.38 -16.97 4.68
C ALA A 34 -7.89 -17.05 5.08
N SER A 35 -7.30 -15.96 5.55
CA SER A 35 -5.89 -15.89 5.94
C SER A 35 -5.54 -16.78 7.14
N LYS A 36 -6.52 -17.23 7.94
CA LYS A 36 -6.29 -18.14 9.07
C LYS A 36 -5.56 -19.42 8.68
N LYS A 37 -5.74 -19.86 7.44
CA LYS A 37 -5.15 -21.10 6.90
C LYS A 37 -3.90 -20.84 6.06
N LEU A 38 -3.48 -19.57 5.93
CA LEU A 38 -2.35 -19.18 5.09
C LEU A 38 -1.11 -18.87 5.93
N PHE A 39 0.05 -19.23 5.38
CA PHE A 39 1.33 -18.95 6.04
C PHE A 39 1.84 -17.53 5.77
N PRO A 40 1.76 -16.97 4.53
CA PRO A 40 2.32 -15.66 4.25
C PRO A 40 1.55 -14.51 4.92
N VAL A 41 2.25 -13.41 5.18
CA VAL A 41 1.63 -12.12 5.46
C VAL A 41 0.96 -11.62 4.18
N LEU A 42 -0.28 -11.20 4.27
CA LEU A 42 -1.01 -10.58 3.17
C LEU A 42 -1.01 -9.07 3.38
N ILE A 43 -0.70 -8.31 2.33
CA ILE A 43 -0.79 -6.86 2.33
C ILE A 43 -1.73 -6.48 1.19
N VAL A 44 -2.90 -5.93 1.51
CA VAL A 44 -3.96 -5.63 0.56
C VAL A 44 -4.31 -4.14 0.59
N GLY A 45 -4.62 -3.56 -0.57
CA GLY A 45 -5.04 -2.17 -0.70
C GLY A 45 -6.56 -2.03 -0.64
N ALA A 46 -7.07 -1.06 0.13
CA ALA A 46 -8.49 -0.75 0.20
C ALA A 46 -8.77 0.71 0.59
N PRO A 47 -9.88 1.31 0.12
CA PRO A 47 -10.40 2.55 0.66
C PRO A 47 -11.08 2.26 2.01
N LEU A 48 -10.73 3.02 3.06
CA LEU A 48 -11.30 2.83 4.40
C LEU A 48 -11.81 4.14 4.98
N ARG A 49 -12.99 4.08 5.61
CA ARG A 49 -13.58 5.19 6.34
C ARG A 49 -13.06 5.23 7.78
N LEU A 50 -12.60 6.39 8.23
CA LEU A 50 -12.25 6.63 9.62
C LEU A 50 -12.59 8.07 10.01
N ALA A 51 -13.30 8.27 11.12
CA ALA A 51 -13.69 9.58 11.64
C ALA A 51 -14.34 10.51 10.59
N GLY A 52 -15.23 9.96 9.74
CA GLY A 52 -15.93 10.71 8.68
C GLY A 52 -15.06 11.09 7.49
N ARG A 53 -13.87 10.50 7.33
CA ARG A 53 -12.94 10.72 6.23
C ARG A 53 -12.66 9.42 5.51
N LEU A 54 -12.27 9.51 4.23
CA LEU A 54 -11.86 8.36 3.41
C LEU A 54 -10.34 8.38 3.23
N TYR A 55 -9.70 7.23 3.43
CA TYR A 55 -8.27 7.03 3.28
C TYR A 55 -7.98 5.91 2.29
N ASN A 56 -6.94 6.10 1.49
CA ASN A 56 -6.34 5.04 0.67
C ASN A 56 -5.35 4.28 1.58
N CYS A 57 -5.61 3.00 1.83
CA CYS A 57 -4.93 2.25 2.88
C CYS A 57 -4.30 0.96 2.37
N ALA A 58 -3.19 0.57 2.98
CA ALA A 58 -2.64 -0.77 2.95
C ALA A 58 -2.94 -1.48 4.29
N ILE A 59 -3.55 -2.65 4.23
CA ILE A 59 -3.93 -3.46 5.39
C ILE A 59 -3.01 -4.67 5.47
N VAL A 60 -2.33 -4.83 6.60
CA VAL A 60 -1.41 -5.94 6.87
C VAL A 60 -2.14 -7.01 7.66
N ILE A 61 -2.24 -8.21 7.09
CA ILE A 61 -3.02 -9.32 7.61
C ILE A 61 -2.14 -10.56 7.76
N HIS A 62 -2.26 -11.27 8.88
CA HIS A 62 -1.60 -12.56 9.08
C HIS A 62 -2.46 -13.48 9.94
N ARG A 63 -2.75 -14.67 9.44
CA ARG A 63 -3.46 -15.75 10.16
C ARG A 63 -4.73 -15.33 10.88
N GLY A 64 -5.56 -14.54 10.21
CA GLY A 64 -6.84 -14.05 10.75
C GLY A 64 -6.73 -12.81 11.62
N ALA A 65 -5.54 -12.24 11.81
CA ALA A 65 -5.34 -11.00 12.53
C ALA A 65 -5.06 -9.84 11.56
N VAL A 66 -5.67 -8.68 11.80
CA VAL A 66 -5.30 -7.40 11.20
C VAL A 66 -4.18 -6.82 12.05
N LEU A 67 -2.95 -6.82 11.53
CA LEU A 67 -1.77 -6.38 12.28
C LEU A 67 -1.63 -4.86 12.33
N GLY A 68 -2.16 -4.16 11.33
CA GLY A 68 -2.15 -2.71 11.25
C GLY A 68 -2.59 -2.21 9.87
N VAL A 69 -2.86 -0.92 9.81
CA VAL A 69 -3.33 -0.22 8.61
C VAL A 69 -2.46 1.00 8.38
N VAL A 70 -1.90 1.08 7.17
CA VAL A 70 -1.04 2.20 6.75
C VAL A 70 -1.81 3.03 5.73
N PRO A 71 -2.24 4.26 6.07
CA PRO A 71 -2.84 5.17 5.11
C PRO A 71 -1.75 5.83 4.25
N LYS A 72 -2.07 6.08 2.98
CA LYS A 72 -1.19 6.77 2.03
C LYS A 72 -0.84 8.17 2.53
N THR A 73 0.45 8.48 2.55
CA THR A 73 0.98 9.76 3.05
C THR A 73 0.83 10.87 2.00
N TYR A 74 1.24 10.62 0.76
CA TYR A 74 1.25 11.59 -0.32
C TYR A 74 0.21 11.23 -1.37
N LEU A 75 -0.71 12.16 -1.65
CA LEU A 75 -1.80 11.97 -2.62
C LEU A 75 -1.46 12.69 -3.92
N PRO A 76 -1.26 11.99 -5.04
CA PRO A 76 -1.05 12.63 -6.33
C PRO A 76 -2.31 13.40 -6.75
N ASN A 77 -2.12 14.64 -7.18
CA ASN A 77 -3.19 15.51 -7.64
C ASN A 77 -2.70 16.40 -8.79
N TYR A 78 -2.17 15.74 -9.82
CA TYR A 78 -1.60 16.34 -11.02
C TYR A 78 -1.80 15.41 -12.22
N ARG A 79 -1.83 15.99 -13.42
CA ARG A 79 -2.08 15.27 -14.67
C ARG A 79 -3.34 14.42 -14.59
N GLU A 80 -3.22 13.11 -14.81
CA GLU A 80 -4.29 12.11 -14.76
C GLU A 80 -4.71 11.71 -13.33
N PHE A 81 -4.01 12.16 -12.30
CA PHE A 81 -4.31 11.81 -10.91
C PHE A 81 -5.05 12.93 -10.18
N TYR A 82 -6.11 12.56 -9.44
CA TYR A 82 -6.95 13.49 -8.66
C TYR A 82 -7.39 12.87 -7.31
N GLU A 83 -6.47 12.19 -6.63
CA GLU A 83 -6.78 11.48 -5.38
C GLU A 83 -7.32 12.38 -4.26
N LYS A 84 -6.92 13.66 -4.24
CA LYS A 84 -7.45 14.63 -3.25
C LYS A 84 -8.95 14.92 -3.39
N ARG A 85 -9.57 14.50 -4.50
CA ARG A 85 -11.03 14.54 -4.66
C ARG A 85 -11.71 13.55 -3.71
N HIS A 86 -11.10 12.41 -3.44
CA HIS A 86 -11.71 11.29 -2.72
C HIS A 86 -11.07 11.07 -1.35
N PHE A 87 -9.75 11.19 -1.26
CA PHE A 87 -8.97 10.78 -0.09
C PHE A 87 -8.36 11.96 0.67
N VAL A 88 -8.14 11.74 1.95
CA VAL A 88 -7.31 12.61 2.79
C VAL A 88 -5.95 11.94 3.04
N SER A 89 -4.92 12.77 3.21
CA SER A 89 -3.55 12.32 3.47
C SER A 89 -3.43 11.70 4.86
N GLY A 90 -2.67 10.61 4.95
CA GLY A 90 -2.28 10.00 6.22
C GLY A 90 -1.31 10.84 7.05
N ALA A 91 -0.70 11.89 6.46
CA ALA A 91 0.28 12.73 7.17
C ALA A 91 -0.28 13.50 8.37
N ASN A 92 -1.60 13.74 8.40
CA ASN A 92 -2.26 14.57 9.40
C ASN A 92 -3.36 13.81 10.16
N ILE A 93 -3.19 12.50 10.33
CA ILE A 93 -4.12 11.69 11.11
C ILE A 93 -3.97 12.01 12.61
N VAL A 94 -5.09 11.97 13.32
CA VAL A 94 -5.16 12.12 14.77
C VAL A 94 -5.46 10.77 15.41
N GLU A 95 -6.28 9.98 14.74
CA GLU A 95 -6.65 8.63 15.15
C GLU A 95 -5.46 7.69 14.96
N ASN A 96 -5.18 6.86 15.94
CA ASN A 96 -4.11 5.86 15.90
C ASN A 96 -4.62 4.41 15.88
N THR A 97 -5.92 4.23 15.79
CA THR A 97 -6.59 2.92 15.80
C THR A 97 -7.79 2.93 14.88
N ILE A 98 -8.04 1.82 14.22
CA ILE A 98 -9.22 1.56 13.38
C ILE A 98 -9.79 0.19 13.71
N THR A 99 -11.12 0.05 13.69
CA THR A 99 -11.79 -1.24 13.87
C THR A 99 -12.12 -1.85 12.51
N LEU A 100 -11.57 -3.01 12.18
CA LEU A 100 -11.79 -3.74 10.93
C LEU A 100 -12.06 -5.23 11.21
N ALA A 101 -13.04 -5.82 10.53
CA ALA A 101 -13.42 -7.22 10.72
C ALA A 101 -13.62 -7.59 12.20
N GLY A 102 -14.15 -6.67 13.01
CA GLY A 102 -14.36 -6.85 14.46
C GLY A 102 -13.09 -6.81 15.30
N GLN A 103 -11.96 -6.33 14.76
CA GLN A 103 -10.68 -6.22 15.45
C GLN A 103 -10.20 -4.77 15.47
N ASP A 104 -9.68 -4.30 16.59
CA ASP A 104 -8.99 -3.03 16.67
C ASP A 104 -7.53 -3.22 16.21
N ALA A 105 -7.09 -2.36 15.30
CA ALA A 105 -5.76 -2.41 14.73
C ALA A 105 -5.08 -1.03 14.75
N PRO A 106 -3.75 -0.96 14.90
CA PRO A 106 -3.00 0.29 14.75
C PRO A 106 -3.26 0.93 13.39
N PHE A 107 -3.37 2.26 13.37
CA PHE A 107 -3.56 3.07 12.17
C PHE A 107 -2.52 4.19 12.15
N GLY A 108 -1.61 4.17 11.15
CA GLY A 108 -0.53 5.16 11.09
C GLY A 108 0.38 4.99 9.89
N THR A 109 1.04 6.07 9.47
CA THR A 109 1.99 6.10 8.36
C THR A 109 3.40 5.63 8.73
N ASP A 110 3.68 5.45 10.01
CA ASP A 110 4.99 5.12 10.59
C ASP A 110 5.05 3.71 11.18
N LEU A 111 4.07 2.87 10.88
CA LEU A 111 4.01 1.51 11.42
C LEU A 111 5.17 0.64 10.90
N LEU A 112 5.81 -0.05 11.84
CA LEU A 112 6.75 -1.12 11.58
C LEU A 112 6.15 -2.45 12.01
N PHE A 113 6.28 -3.45 11.15
CA PHE A 113 5.80 -4.81 11.40
C PHE A 113 7.00 -5.73 11.58
N ARG A 114 7.00 -6.54 12.64
CA ARG A 114 8.11 -7.44 12.91
C ARG A 114 7.65 -8.88 12.97
N SER A 115 8.30 -9.76 12.22
CA SER A 115 8.12 -11.20 12.37
C SER A 115 8.72 -11.68 13.69
N GLY A 116 8.03 -12.62 14.36
CA GLY A 116 8.58 -13.28 15.54
C GLY A 116 9.64 -14.34 15.16
N GLY A 117 10.40 -14.79 16.14
CA GLY A 117 11.37 -15.86 15.99
C GLY A 117 12.82 -15.42 16.22
N THR A 118 13.76 -16.36 16.03
CA THR A 118 15.20 -16.16 16.32
C THR A 118 15.86 -15.18 15.35
N VAL A 119 15.33 -15.12 14.10
CA VAL A 119 15.73 -14.14 13.09
C VAL A 119 14.47 -13.38 12.71
N GLY A 120 14.17 -12.30 13.43
CA GLY A 120 13.02 -11.45 13.14
C GLY A 120 13.35 -10.49 12.00
N VAL A 121 12.46 -10.39 11.02
CA VAL A 121 12.52 -9.39 9.93
C VAL A 121 11.55 -8.26 10.24
N THR A 122 12.00 -7.02 10.12
CA THR A 122 11.18 -5.82 10.28
C THR A 122 10.84 -5.26 8.90
N PHE A 123 9.57 -5.01 8.63
CA PHE A 123 9.14 -4.44 7.36
C PHE A 123 8.22 -3.22 7.55
N HIS A 124 8.19 -2.39 6.53
CA HIS A 124 7.32 -1.22 6.41
C HIS A 124 6.54 -1.27 5.10
N VAL A 125 5.38 -0.60 5.08
CA VAL A 125 4.52 -0.50 3.90
C VAL A 125 4.29 0.96 3.57
N GLU A 126 4.44 1.32 2.29
CA GLU A 126 4.07 2.62 1.75
C GLU A 126 3.24 2.44 0.47
N ILE A 127 2.61 3.50 -0.03
CA ILE A 127 1.65 3.38 -1.13
C ILE A 127 2.01 4.32 -2.28
N CYS A 128 2.31 3.74 -3.42
CA CYS A 128 2.43 4.36 -4.74
C CYS A 128 3.23 5.67 -4.75
N GLU A 129 2.55 6.84 -4.71
CA GLU A 129 3.16 8.17 -4.74
C GLU A 129 4.21 8.38 -3.64
N ASP A 130 4.10 7.65 -2.55
CA ASP A 130 5.02 7.77 -1.42
C ASP A 130 6.49 7.56 -1.82
N ILE A 131 6.80 6.71 -2.84
CA ILE A 131 8.18 6.53 -3.33
C ILE A 131 8.65 7.69 -4.25
N TRP A 132 7.72 8.47 -4.83
CA TRP A 132 8.05 9.51 -5.81
C TRP A 132 8.49 10.84 -5.18
N VAL A 133 8.32 10.99 -3.87
CA VAL A 133 8.68 12.20 -3.13
C VAL A 133 10.17 12.23 -2.76
N PRO A 134 10.75 13.41 -2.49
CA PRO A 134 12.18 13.52 -2.14
C PRO A 134 12.60 12.72 -0.90
N VAL A 135 11.71 12.60 0.09
CA VAL A 135 11.93 11.82 1.31
C VAL A 135 10.73 10.88 1.51
N PRO A 136 10.77 9.67 0.95
CA PRO A 136 9.72 8.66 1.11
C PRO A 136 9.52 8.24 2.58
N PRO A 137 8.32 7.82 2.99
CA PRO A 137 8.10 7.20 4.32
C PRO A 137 9.05 6.03 4.58
N SER A 138 9.36 5.23 3.56
CA SER A 138 10.32 4.13 3.63
C SER A 138 11.73 4.58 4.05
N SER A 139 12.14 5.83 3.80
CA SER A 139 13.43 6.35 4.30
C SER A 139 13.44 6.47 5.83
N HIS A 140 12.35 6.97 6.42
CA HIS A 140 12.21 7.05 7.87
C HIS A 140 12.08 5.65 8.49
N ALA A 141 11.36 4.75 7.83
CA ALA A 141 11.21 3.37 8.27
C ALA A 141 12.56 2.61 8.28
N ALA A 142 13.39 2.80 7.26
CA ALA A 142 14.73 2.22 7.22
C ALA A 142 15.62 2.74 8.36
N LEU A 143 15.59 4.06 8.64
CA LEU A 143 16.28 4.64 9.78
C LEU A 143 15.78 4.09 11.13
N ALA A 144 14.52 3.66 11.20
CA ALA A 144 13.92 3.02 12.36
C ALA A 144 14.13 1.49 12.40
N GLY A 145 14.87 0.92 11.43
CA GLY A 145 15.27 -0.47 11.40
C GLY A 145 14.44 -1.39 10.52
N ALA A 146 13.67 -0.86 9.56
CA ALA A 146 13.02 -1.70 8.56
C ALA A 146 14.06 -2.27 7.58
N GLU A 147 14.02 -3.59 7.40
CA GLU A 147 14.90 -4.36 6.51
C GLU A 147 14.20 -4.69 5.19
N VAL A 148 12.87 -4.63 5.17
CA VAL A 148 12.04 -4.85 3.97
C VAL A 148 11.05 -3.70 3.83
N LEU A 149 11.03 -3.09 2.66
CA LEU A 149 10.15 -1.98 2.29
C LEU A 149 9.19 -2.48 1.22
N VAL A 150 7.90 -2.26 1.40
CA VAL A 150 6.86 -2.76 0.49
C VAL A 150 6.06 -1.58 -0.05
N ASN A 151 5.84 -1.54 -1.35
CA ASN A 151 5.04 -0.52 -2.01
C ASN A 151 3.89 -1.14 -2.80
N LEU A 152 2.67 -0.77 -2.45
CA LEU A 152 1.46 -1.08 -3.20
C LEU A 152 1.19 0.08 -4.15
N SER A 153 1.10 -0.20 -5.44
CA SER A 153 0.95 0.85 -6.46
C SER A 153 -0.26 0.64 -7.37
N ALA A 154 -0.80 1.76 -7.84
CA ALA A 154 -1.60 1.89 -9.05
C ALA A 154 -0.89 2.89 -9.97
N SER A 155 0.32 2.55 -10.38
CA SER A 155 1.14 3.34 -11.27
C SER A 155 0.81 3.01 -12.71
N ASN A 156 0.18 3.96 -13.42
CA ASN A 156 -0.25 3.78 -14.79
C ASN A 156 0.93 3.62 -15.77
N ILE A 157 0.65 3.02 -16.91
CA ILE A 157 1.61 2.90 -18.01
C ILE A 157 1.71 4.21 -18.80
N THR A 158 2.93 4.73 -18.92
CA THR A 158 3.30 5.81 -19.84
C THR A 158 4.68 5.53 -20.40
N ILE A 159 5.05 6.17 -21.52
CA ILE A 159 6.37 6.01 -22.13
C ILE A 159 7.46 6.35 -21.11
N GLY A 160 8.41 5.43 -20.90
CA GLY A 160 9.55 5.61 -19.99
C GLY A 160 9.26 5.44 -18.49
N LYS A 161 8.00 5.22 -18.09
CA LYS A 161 7.65 5.16 -16.66
C LYS A 161 8.11 3.86 -16.00
N ALA A 162 8.22 2.76 -16.74
CA ALA A 162 8.77 1.51 -16.22
C ALA A 162 10.23 1.67 -15.79
N GLU A 163 11.06 2.34 -16.62
CA GLU A 163 12.46 2.66 -16.28
C GLU A 163 12.55 3.57 -15.06
N ALA A 164 11.68 4.58 -14.98
CA ALA A 164 11.62 5.47 -13.82
C ALA A 164 11.28 4.70 -12.53
N ARG A 165 10.33 3.75 -12.59
CA ARG A 165 10.00 2.88 -11.44
C ARG A 165 11.18 2.01 -11.03
N ARG A 166 11.87 1.37 -11.99
CA ARG A 166 13.09 0.58 -11.72
C ARG A 166 14.16 1.41 -11.03
N LEU A 167 14.41 2.63 -11.54
CA LEU A 167 15.37 3.56 -10.95
C LEU A 167 15.00 3.94 -9.52
N LEU A 168 13.74 4.27 -9.26
CA LEU A 168 13.29 4.64 -7.93
C LEU A 168 13.37 3.48 -6.94
N CYS A 169 12.85 2.29 -7.31
CA CYS A 169 12.89 1.11 -6.44
C CYS A 169 14.33 0.68 -6.14
N GLY A 170 15.19 0.58 -7.16
CA GLY A 170 16.59 0.22 -6.98
C GLY A 170 17.36 1.25 -6.16
N SER A 171 17.17 2.55 -6.42
CA SER A 171 17.79 3.63 -5.65
C SER A 171 17.33 3.65 -4.19
N GLN A 172 16.03 3.43 -3.93
CA GLN A 172 15.51 3.41 -2.57
C GLN A 172 16.04 2.19 -1.80
N SER A 173 16.05 1.01 -2.43
CA SER A 173 16.63 -0.22 -1.88
C SER A 173 18.11 -0.03 -1.52
N ALA A 174 18.92 0.55 -2.44
CA ALA A 174 20.33 0.79 -2.22
C ALA A 174 20.61 1.78 -1.06
N ARG A 175 19.89 2.91 -1.04
CA ARG A 175 20.07 3.94 0.00
C ARG A 175 19.61 3.47 1.37
N ALA A 176 18.55 2.68 1.41
CA ALA A 176 18.00 2.15 2.64
C ALA A 176 18.75 0.91 3.16
N ILE A 177 19.63 0.31 2.33
CA ILE A 177 20.30 -0.97 2.61
C ILE A 177 19.24 -2.02 3.00
N ALA A 178 18.18 -2.12 2.20
CA ALA A 178 17.01 -2.93 2.49
C ALA A 178 16.48 -3.61 1.23
N ALA A 179 15.69 -4.66 1.39
CA ALA A 179 14.88 -5.17 0.30
C ALA A 179 13.74 -4.20 -0.01
N TYR A 180 13.41 -4.03 -1.29
CA TYR A 180 12.27 -3.23 -1.75
C TYR A 180 11.37 -4.06 -2.66
N ALA A 181 10.15 -4.33 -2.22
CA ALA A 181 9.16 -5.08 -2.97
C ALA A 181 8.06 -4.15 -3.50
N TYR A 182 7.89 -4.13 -4.81
CA TYR A 182 6.95 -3.27 -5.52
C TYR A 182 5.89 -4.11 -6.23
N SER A 183 4.62 -3.72 -6.15
CA SER A 183 3.51 -4.40 -6.83
C SER A 183 2.52 -3.37 -7.35
N ALA A 184 2.33 -3.30 -8.68
CA ALA A 184 1.40 -2.37 -9.32
C ALA A 184 0.19 -3.07 -9.95
N SER A 185 -0.88 -2.30 -10.14
CA SER A 185 -2.09 -2.69 -10.87
C SER A 185 -1.77 -3.17 -12.27
N GLY A 186 -2.47 -4.20 -12.70
CA GLY A 186 -2.25 -4.86 -13.99
C GLY A 186 -3.54 -5.10 -14.78
N PRO A 187 -3.47 -5.98 -15.79
CA PRO A 187 -4.64 -6.36 -16.59
C PRO A 187 -5.79 -6.83 -15.68
N GLY A 188 -6.97 -6.31 -15.89
CA GLY A 188 -8.15 -6.57 -15.04
C GLY A 188 -8.51 -5.42 -14.10
N GLU A 189 -7.59 -4.46 -13.90
CA GLU A 189 -7.93 -3.19 -13.25
C GLU A 189 -8.84 -2.36 -14.16
N SER A 190 -9.72 -1.54 -13.55
CA SER A 190 -10.57 -0.61 -14.27
C SER A 190 -9.74 0.40 -15.07
N THR A 191 -10.14 0.70 -16.30
CA THR A 191 -9.48 1.66 -17.16
C THR A 191 -10.47 2.75 -17.55
N THR A 192 -10.27 3.96 -17.03
CA THR A 192 -10.95 5.16 -17.50
C THR A 192 -9.95 6.03 -18.25
N ASP A 193 -9.17 6.83 -17.51
CA ASP A 193 -8.09 7.66 -18.05
C ASP A 193 -6.72 6.97 -17.99
N LEU A 194 -6.64 5.77 -17.42
CA LEU A 194 -5.40 5.08 -17.05
C LEU A 194 -5.34 3.69 -17.72
N ALA A 195 -4.12 3.24 -18.00
CA ALA A 195 -3.84 1.88 -18.41
C ALA A 195 -2.75 1.27 -17.50
N TRP A 196 -2.70 -0.05 -17.39
CA TRP A 196 -1.94 -0.77 -16.39
C TRP A 196 -1.05 -1.83 -17.01
N ASP A 197 0.18 -1.97 -16.51
CA ASP A 197 1.17 -2.94 -16.99
C ASP A 197 1.45 -4.10 -16.01
N GLY A 198 0.94 -4.02 -14.79
CA GLY A 198 1.15 -5.07 -13.78
C GLY A 198 2.59 -5.17 -13.31
N HIS A 199 3.37 -4.10 -13.41
CA HIS A 199 4.78 -4.11 -13.03
C HIS A 199 4.94 -4.54 -11.57
N ALA A 200 5.70 -5.61 -11.35
CA ALA A 200 6.08 -6.08 -10.03
C ALA A 200 7.57 -6.38 -10.01
N ALA A 201 8.27 -5.96 -8.95
CA ALA A 201 9.71 -6.13 -8.85
C ALA A 201 10.17 -6.27 -7.40
N ILE A 202 11.30 -6.95 -7.22
CA ILE A 202 12.00 -7.07 -5.94
C ILE A 202 13.45 -6.64 -6.14
N TYR A 203 13.90 -5.73 -5.28
CA TYR A 203 15.28 -5.27 -5.20
C TYR A 203 15.86 -5.58 -3.83
N GLU A 204 17.17 -5.79 -3.74
CA GLU A 204 17.91 -5.86 -2.48
C GLU A 204 19.22 -5.09 -2.62
N CYS A 205 19.44 -4.11 -1.75
CA CYS A 205 20.61 -3.24 -1.76
C CYS A 205 20.92 -2.61 -3.14
N GLY A 206 19.90 -2.41 -3.95
CA GLY A 206 19.98 -1.84 -5.29
C GLY A 206 19.98 -2.86 -6.43
N ASP A 207 20.29 -4.12 -6.16
CA ASP A 207 20.26 -5.19 -7.15
C ASP A 207 18.84 -5.69 -7.39
N GLN A 208 18.45 -5.83 -8.65
CA GLN A 208 17.16 -6.39 -9.04
C GLN A 208 17.21 -7.91 -8.90
N LEU A 209 16.38 -8.47 -8.01
CA LEU A 209 16.28 -9.91 -7.79
C LEU A 209 15.23 -10.58 -8.67
N ALA A 210 14.11 -9.87 -8.92
CA ALA A 210 12.99 -10.35 -9.73
C ALA A 210 12.22 -9.19 -10.36
N GLU A 211 11.56 -9.49 -11.50
CA GLU A 211 10.59 -8.61 -12.18
C GLU A 211 9.53 -9.46 -12.90
#